data_a100eeab613b73668aaddc8e93912a29
#
_entry.id   a100eeab613b73668aaddc8e93912a29
#
_cell.length_a   1.000
_cell.length_b   1.000
_cell.length_c   1.000
_cell.angle_alpha   90.00
_cell.angle_beta   90.00
_cell.angle_gamma   90.00
#
_symmetry.space_group_name_H-M   'P 1'
#
loop_
_entity.id
_entity.type
_entity.pdbx_description
1 polymer ?
#
loop_
_entity_poly.entity_id
_entity_poly.type
_entity_poly.pdbx_seq_one_letter_code
_entity_poly.pdbx_strand_id
1 'polypeptide(L)'
;MRTFEYRVYPNRAQRQQLMACLSESRSIYNEMLAALQAQYEADGTFPSKYDLNMRFKGRGGEHVPATTVQMLSDRLSKALKRALQLKDLGLPVGFPRFKAANRWHSIQLRQYAPSRDVWMDADRKHLHVPAKLGRLLKIKLHRPLVGTPVTAHLVLRADNHWYALIVCETLPQDEQGIVHAEQVACDHPPIGLDVGLKVFLADSEGDTVENPRHYRRGQKRLAHAQRTLCRRKKGSHRRRKVAREVACKHLKIARQRRHHHFTVAKHYAERYSRICVEDLNVVGMARNHHLAKSIHDASWSAFLVILTDKAERAGHGVIRVPARFTTQKCRRCGEHVQKSLSVRTHLCPHCGLVEDRDVHAAKNILQTGLTEVQAGAPPSGTGQDAAPEELRSPRL
;
A
#
# COMPACT_ATOMS: atom_id res chain seq x y z
N MET A 1 2.00 6.33 12.36
CA MET A 1 2.01 7.41 11.33
C MET A 1 0.88 7.23 10.33
N ARG A 2 0.29 8.30 9.82
CA ARG A 2 -0.82 8.27 8.85
C ARG A 2 -0.52 9.15 7.64
N THR A 3 -0.84 8.68 6.42
CA THR A 3 -0.60 9.45 5.19
C THR A 3 -1.92 9.91 4.58
N PHE A 4 -2.02 11.20 4.32
CA PHE A 4 -3.16 11.83 3.67
C PHE A 4 -2.78 12.25 2.25
N GLU A 5 -3.57 11.85 1.26
CA GLU A 5 -3.38 12.22 -0.14
C GLU A 5 -4.40 13.29 -0.55
N TYR A 6 -3.92 14.45 -1.01
CA TYR A 6 -4.74 15.55 -1.50
C TYR A 6 -4.31 15.96 -2.89
N ARG A 7 -5.25 16.39 -3.72
CA ARG A 7 -4.93 16.87 -5.06
C ARG A 7 -4.40 18.29 -5.01
N VAL A 8 -3.31 18.54 -5.74
CA VAL A 8 -2.66 19.85 -5.91
C VAL A 8 -2.88 20.33 -7.33
N TYR A 9 -3.07 21.64 -7.51
CA TYR A 9 -3.40 22.29 -8.77
C TYR A 9 -2.33 23.33 -9.14
N PRO A 10 -1.13 22.89 -9.56
CA PRO A 10 -0.09 23.83 -10.00
C PRO A 10 -0.48 24.49 -11.31
N ASN A 11 -0.19 25.78 -11.44
CA ASN A 11 -0.28 26.52 -12.71
C ASN A 11 0.81 26.05 -13.69
N ARG A 12 0.86 26.62 -14.90
CA ARG A 12 1.81 26.20 -15.95
C ARG A 12 3.27 26.39 -15.52
N ALA A 13 3.63 27.53 -14.94
CA ALA A 13 4.99 27.82 -14.48
C ALA A 13 5.40 26.89 -13.32
N GLN A 14 4.55 26.76 -12.31
CA GLN A 14 4.78 25.85 -11.18
C GLN A 14 4.94 24.39 -11.64
N ARG A 15 4.13 23.98 -12.62
CA ARG A 15 4.26 22.64 -13.19
C ARG A 15 5.62 22.43 -13.88
N GLN A 16 6.12 23.43 -14.59
CA GLN A 16 7.46 23.37 -15.19
C GLN A 16 8.54 23.24 -14.12
N GLN A 17 8.48 24.03 -13.04
CA GLN A 17 9.40 23.96 -11.91
C GLN A 17 9.37 22.58 -11.23
N LEU A 18 8.18 22.04 -10.96
CA LEU A 18 8.03 20.70 -10.39
C LEU A 18 8.60 19.60 -11.31
N MET A 19 8.40 19.71 -12.61
CA MET A 19 8.95 18.75 -13.58
C MET A 19 10.47 18.83 -13.69
N ALA A 20 11.03 20.05 -13.67
CA ALA A 20 12.49 20.27 -13.65
C ALA A 20 13.10 19.67 -12.36
N CYS A 21 12.47 19.92 -11.21
CA CYS A 21 12.89 19.34 -9.94
C CYS A 21 12.86 17.79 -9.99
N LEU A 22 11.83 17.17 -10.54
CA LEU A 22 11.78 15.71 -10.69
C LEU A 22 12.94 15.19 -11.55
N SER A 23 13.20 15.84 -12.69
CA SER A 23 14.26 15.40 -13.62
C SER A 23 15.64 15.50 -12.96
N GLU A 24 15.93 16.62 -12.32
CA GLU A 24 17.22 16.84 -11.68
C GLU A 24 17.40 16.01 -10.41
N SER A 25 16.38 15.88 -9.56
CA SER A 25 16.40 14.98 -8.41
C SER A 25 16.72 13.53 -8.80
N ARG A 26 16.20 13.07 -9.94
CA ARG A 26 16.52 11.74 -10.48
C ARG A 26 17.99 11.64 -10.89
N SER A 27 18.52 12.67 -11.56
CA SER A 27 19.93 12.71 -11.95
C SER A 27 20.82 12.64 -10.71
N ILE A 28 20.58 13.51 -9.73
CA ILE A 28 21.33 13.53 -8.46
C ILE A 28 21.24 12.18 -7.73
N TYR A 29 20.08 11.55 -7.68
CA TYR A 29 19.95 10.21 -7.09
C TYR A 29 20.79 9.17 -7.81
N ASN A 30 20.83 9.21 -9.14
CA ASN A 30 21.65 8.29 -9.94
C ASN A 30 23.15 8.57 -9.78
N GLU A 31 23.55 9.83 -9.68
CA GLU A 31 24.92 10.23 -9.38
C GLU A 31 25.37 9.76 -7.99
N MET A 32 24.49 9.90 -6.97
CA MET A 32 24.74 9.37 -5.62
C MET A 32 24.91 7.85 -5.65
N LEU A 33 24.08 7.15 -6.41
CA LEU A 33 24.15 5.70 -6.54
C LEU A 33 25.44 5.26 -7.24
N ALA A 34 25.86 5.97 -8.32
CA ALA A 34 27.12 5.72 -8.99
C ALA A 34 28.33 5.95 -8.05
N ALA A 35 28.31 7.03 -7.27
CA ALA A 35 29.36 7.32 -6.30
C ALA A 35 29.45 6.24 -5.19
N LEU A 36 28.30 5.72 -4.76
CA LEU A 36 28.22 4.64 -3.78
C LEU A 36 28.76 3.32 -4.34
N GLN A 37 28.47 3.00 -5.59
CA GLN A 37 29.00 1.81 -6.27
C GLN A 37 30.50 1.91 -6.45
N ALA A 38 31.00 3.05 -6.94
CA ALA A 38 32.44 3.27 -7.16
C ALA A 38 33.24 3.15 -5.86
N GLN A 39 32.74 3.65 -4.73
CA GLN A 39 33.41 3.49 -3.46
C GLN A 39 33.44 2.02 -3.01
N TYR A 40 32.32 1.33 -3.13
CA TYR A 40 32.27 -0.10 -2.78
C TYR A 40 33.21 -0.95 -3.64
N GLU A 41 33.36 -0.63 -4.92
CA GLU A 41 34.30 -1.31 -5.82
C GLU A 41 35.76 -1.00 -5.47
N ALA A 42 36.04 0.20 -4.92
CA ALA A 42 37.39 0.63 -4.58
C ALA A 42 37.90 0.08 -3.22
N ASP A 43 37.06 0.09 -2.21
CA ASP A 43 37.47 -0.22 -0.82
C ASP A 43 36.54 -1.20 -0.07
N GLY A 44 35.50 -1.70 -0.73
CA GLY A 44 34.52 -2.62 -0.13
C GLY A 44 33.58 -1.98 0.89
N THR A 45 33.63 -0.65 1.04
CA THR A 45 32.80 0.09 2.02
C THR A 45 31.71 0.90 1.34
N PHE A 46 30.64 1.21 2.09
CA PHE A 46 29.61 2.11 1.62
C PHE A 46 29.71 3.47 2.31
N PRO A 47 29.59 4.57 1.53
CA PRO A 47 29.54 5.90 2.14
C PRO A 47 28.34 6.02 3.08
N SER A 48 28.55 6.67 4.21
CA SER A 48 27.45 6.97 5.12
C SER A 48 26.47 7.97 4.49
N LYS A 49 25.28 8.08 5.07
CA LYS A 49 24.32 9.12 4.69
C LYS A 49 24.91 10.52 4.84
N TYR A 50 25.77 10.73 5.86
CA TYR A 50 26.42 12.00 6.11
C TYR A 50 27.42 12.34 4.99
N ASP A 51 28.26 11.38 4.60
CA ASP A 51 29.24 11.55 3.50
C ASP A 51 28.55 11.90 2.19
N LEU A 52 27.46 11.21 1.87
CA LEU A 52 26.64 11.55 0.69
C LEU A 52 26.06 12.97 0.78
N ASN A 53 25.58 13.39 1.95
CA ASN A 53 25.07 14.74 2.14
C ASN A 53 26.15 15.80 1.94
N MET A 54 27.36 15.57 2.46
CA MET A 54 28.48 16.49 2.30
C MET A 54 28.97 16.53 0.86
N ARG A 55 29.15 15.39 0.22
CA ARG A 55 29.63 15.28 -1.17
C ARG A 55 28.67 15.94 -2.18
N PHE A 56 27.37 15.87 -1.93
CA PHE A 56 26.33 16.42 -2.81
C PHE A 56 25.72 17.73 -2.31
N LYS A 57 26.35 18.39 -1.33
CA LYS A 57 25.96 19.71 -0.85
C LYS A 57 25.98 20.72 -2.01
N GLY A 58 24.90 21.48 -2.18
CA GLY A 58 24.76 22.47 -3.25
C GLY A 58 24.41 21.91 -4.64
N ARG A 59 24.44 20.57 -4.83
CA ARG A 59 24.19 19.94 -6.14
C ARG A 59 22.75 20.17 -6.69
N GLY A 60 21.82 20.63 -5.86
CA GLY A 60 20.44 20.92 -6.27
C GLY A 60 20.27 22.12 -7.21
N GLY A 61 21.31 22.93 -7.41
CA GLY A 61 21.29 24.06 -8.34
C GLY A 61 20.03 24.94 -8.20
N GLU A 62 19.44 25.33 -9.33
CA GLU A 62 18.24 26.18 -9.37
C GLU A 62 16.94 25.44 -9.15
N HIS A 63 16.90 24.14 -9.37
CA HIS A 63 15.63 23.40 -9.44
C HIS A 63 15.31 22.56 -8.21
N VAL A 64 16.33 22.06 -7.49
CA VAL A 64 16.13 21.15 -6.37
C VAL A 64 16.41 21.87 -5.04
N PRO A 65 15.46 21.89 -4.09
CA PRO A 65 15.72 22.39 -2.73
C PRO A 65 16.81 21.57 -2.03
N ALA A 66 17.65 22.21 -1.21
CA ALA A 66 18.74 21.55 -0.48
C ALA A 66 18.24 20.41 0.41
N THR A 67 17.10 20.63 1.09
CA THR A 67 16.45 19.61 1.92
C THR A 67 15.98 18.40 1.10
N THR A 68 15.53 18.62 -0.15
CA THR A 68 15.21 17.52 -1.08
C THR A 68 16.46 16.71 -1.43
N VAL A 69 17.61 17.35 -1.66
CA VAL A 69 18.89 16.64 -1.90
C VAL A 69 19.24 15.74 -0.71
N GLN A 70 19.10 16.24 0.53
CA GLN A 70 19.29 15.44 1.74
C GLN A 70 18.31 14.25 1.82
N MET A 71 17.07 14.41 1.35
CA MET A 71 16.10 13.31 1.29
C MET A 71 16.44 12.26 0.23
N LEU A 72 17.20 12.63 -0.83
CA LEU A 72 17.70 11.66 -1.81
C LEU A 72 18.74 10.72 -1.19
N SER A 73 19.69 11.25 -0.42
CA SER A 73 20.68 10.44 0.29
C SER A 73 20.00 9.53 1.33
N ASP A 74 19.02 10.03 2.07
CA ASP A 74 18.23 9.23 3.02
C ASP A 74 17.48 8.08 2.30
N ARG A 75 16.88 8.37 1.17
CA ARG A 75 16.19 7.37 0.33
C ARG A 75 17.14 6.29 -0.17
N LEU A 76 18.34 6.67 -0.60
CA LEU A 76 19.35 5.74 -1.09
C LEU A 76 19.88 4.87 0.05
N SER A 77 20.22 5.48 1.18
CA SER A 77 20.70 4.77 2.38
C SER A 77 19.68 3.76 2.91
N LYS A 78 18.40 4.13 2.96
CA LYS A 78 17.31 3.21 3.34
C LYS A 78 17.17 2.04 2.36
N ALA A 79 17.29 2.32 1.05
CA ALA A 79 17.21 1.27 0.03
C ALA A 79 18.37 0.29 0.12
N LEU A 80 19.59 0.79 0.37
CA LEU A 80 20.77 -0.03 0.58
C LEU A 80 20.64 -0.89 1.85
N LYS A 81 20.29 -0.25 2.98
CA LYS A 81 20.12 -0.95 4.26
C LYS A 81 19.10 -2.08 4.14
N ARG A 82 17.97 -1.84 3.45
CA ARG A 82 16.98 -2.88 3.19
C ARG A 82 17.55 -4.01 2.32
N ALA A 83 18.31 -3.68 1.27
CA ALA A 83 18.93 -4.70 0.41
C ALA A 83 19.90 -5.59 1.20
N LEU A 84 20.71 -5.01 2.08
CA LEU A 84 21.62 -5.75 2.95
C LEU A 84 20.84 -6.65 3.93
N GLN A 85 19.85 -6.13 4.64
CA GLN A 85 19.01 -6.92 5.54
C GLN A 85 18.35 -8.12 4.87
N LEU A 86 17.86 -7.95 3.63
CA LEU A 86 17.24 -9.05 2.88
C LEU A 86 18.28 -10.06 2.40
N LYS A 87 19.52 -9.62 2.10
CA LYS A 87 20.63 -10.50 1.77
C LYS A 87 21.03 -11.35 2.99
N ASP A 88 21.10 -10.74 4.18
CA ASP A 88 21.42 -11.45 5.44
C ASP A 88 20.37 -12.52 5.77
N LEU A 89 19.13 -12.32 5.36
CA LEU A 89 18.04 -13.31 5.46
C LEU A 89 18.07 -14.39 4.35
N GLY A 90 19.13 -14.45 3.53
CA GLY A 90 19.26 -15.41 2.44
C GLY A 90 18.28 -15.19 1.26
N LEU A 91 17.61 -14.04 1.20
CA LEU A 91 16.67 -13.74 0.13
C LEU A 91 17.39 -13.18 -1.10
N PRO A 92 16.97 -13.54 -2.33
CA PRO A 92 17.58 -13.07 -3.57
C PRO A 92 17.26 -11.57 -3.79
N VAL A 93 18.14 -10.70 -3.35
CA VAL A 93 17.99 -9.25 -3.47
C VAL A 93 19.13 -8.66 -4.26
N GLY A 94 18.79 -7.82 -5.24
CA GLY A 94 19.77 -7.04 -5.99
C GLY A 94 20.08 -5.70 -5.36
N PHE A 95 21.24 -5.16 -5.72
CA PHE A 95 21.66 -3.82 -5.37
C PHE A 95 20.65 -2.75 -5.87
N PRO A 96 20.53 -1.58 -5.20
CA PRO A 96 19.68 -0.49 -5.70
C PRO A 96 19.98 -0.16 -7.16
N ARG A 97 18.94 0.02 -7.98
CA ARG A 97 19.08 0.24 -9.42
C ARG A 97 18.94 1.72 -9.79
N PHE A 98 19.63 2.14 -10.83
CA PHE A 98 19.44 3.44 -11.47
C PHE A 98 17.97 3.67 -11.83
N LYS A 99 17.50 4.90 -11.64
CA LYS A 99 16.12 5.28 -11.90
C LYS A 99 15.96 5.88 -13.28
N ALA A 100 15.16 5.24 -14.12
CA ALA A 100 14.71 5.82 -15.39
C ALA A 100 13.67 6.94 -15.14
N ALA A 101 13.52 7.85 -16.11
CA ALA A 101 12.61 9.00 -16.00
C ALA A 101 11.15 8.60 -15.69
N ASN A 102 10.69 7.50 -16.27
CA ASN A 102 9.34 6.96 -16.05
C ASN A 102 9.16 6.24 -14.71
N ARG A 103 10.19 6.16 -13.88
CA ARG A 103 10.16 5.55 -12.53
C ARG A 103 10.44 6.55 -11.42
N TRP A 104 10.47 7.85 -11.75
CA TRP A 104 10.74 8.91 -10.78
C TRP A 104 9.62 9.94 -10.82
N HIS A 105 8.77 9.95 -9.78
CA HIS A 105 7.53 10.72 -9.78
C HIS A 105 7.27 11.47 -8.49
N SER A 106 8.20 11.46 -7.52
CA SER A 106 7.98 12.07 -6.22
C SER A 106 9.13 12.98 -5.80
N ILE A 107 8.77 14.13 -5.25
CA ILE A 107 9.65 15.08 -4.58
C ILE A 107 9.34 14.98 -3.08
N GLN A 108 10.36 14.73 -2.26
CA GLN A 108 10.22 14.65 -0.81
C GLN A 108 10.58 15.99 -0.18
N LEU A 109 9.76 16.44 0.75
CA LEU A 109 9.94 17.63 1.57
C LEU A 109 10.07 17.18 3.02
N ARG A 110 11.15 17.59 3.67
CA ARG A 110 11.59 16.97 4.94
C ARG A 110 10.79 17.45 6.13
N GLN A 111 10.57 18.76 6.24
CA GLN A 111 10.02 19.37 7.44
C GLN A 111 8.69 20.03 7.14
N TYR A 112 7.65 19.58 7.83
CA TYR A 112 6.34 20.21 7.77
C TYR A 112 6.19 21.17 8.94
N ALA A 113 6.50 22.45 8.72
CA ALA A 113 6.33 23.52 9.70
C ALA A 113 6.32 24.87 9.00
N PRO A 114 5.66 25.91 9.56
CA PRO A 114 5.75 27.27 9.07
C PRO A 114 7.22 27.71 8.93
N SER A 115 7.53 28.43 7.85
CA SER A 115 8.89 28.91 7.52
C SER A 115 9.94 27.80 7.29
N ARG A 116 9.53 26.55 7.16
CA ARG A 116 10.37 25.42 6.77
C ARG A 116 10.04 24.99 5.34
N ASP A 117 10.18 23.67 5.05
CA ASP A 117 10.04 23.16 3.68
C ASP A 117 8.61 23.16 3.16
N VAL A 118 7.63 22.86 4.01
CA VAL A 118 6.24 22.72 3.60
C VAL A 118 5.29 23.00 4.77
N TRP A 119 4.20 23.68 4.49
CA TRP A 119 3.12 23.95 5.44
C TRP A 119 1.87 24.43 4.72
N MET A 120 0.72 24.48 5.39
CA MET A 120 -0.54 24.98 4.83
C MET A 120 -0.98 26.26 5.50
N ASP A 121 -1.67 27.13 4.74
CA ASP A 121 -2.35 28.29 5.29
C ASP A 121 -3.41 27.91 6.32
N ALA A 122 -3.81 28.86 7.15
CA ALA A 122 -4.89 28.68 8.12
C ALA A 122 -6.22 28.31 7.44
N ASP A 123 -6.50 28.85 6.26
CA ASP A 123 -7.68 28.52 5.43
C ASP A 123 -7.57 27.18 4.70
N ARG A 124 -6.39 26.53 4.78
CA ARG A 124 -6.08 25.23 4.17
C ARG A 124 -6.34 25.13 2.67
N LYS A 125 -6.29 26.26 1.95
CA LYS A 125 -6.45 26.30 0.49
C LYS A 125 -5.14 26.22 -0.27
N HIS A 126 -4.03 26.58 0.37
CA HIS A 126 -2.71 26.60 -0.24
C HIS A 126 -1.69 25.79 0.56
N LEU A 127 -0.83 25.12 -0.17
CA LEU A 127 0.34 24.44 0.35
C LEU A 127 1.57 25.29 0.02
N HIS A 128 2.21 25.83 1.04
CA HIS A 128 3.49 26.51 0.91
C HIS A 128 4.59 25.49 0.67
N VAL A 129 5.45 25.78 -0.29
CA VAL A 129 6.59 24.93 -0.68
C VAL A 129 7.78 25.84 -1.00
N PRO A 130 9.01 25.30 -1.04
CA PRO A 130 10.18 26.10 -1.42
C PRO A 130 9.98 26.85 -2.74
N ALA A 131 10.59 28.04 -2.87
CA ALA A 131 10.47 28.90 -4.03
C ALA A 131 10.78 28.18 -5.36
N LYS A 132 11.77 27.27 -5.34
CA LYS A 132 12.13 26.42 -6.47
C LYS A 132 11.01 25.49 -6.96
N LEU A 133 9.97 25.28 -6.14
CA LEU A 133 8.81 24.44 -6.44
C LEU A 133 7.52 25.25 -6.68
N GLY A 134 7.61 26.58 -6.69
CA GLY A 134 6.51 27.50 -7.02
C GLY A 134 5.84 28.18 -5.84
N ARG A 135 6.45 28.19 -4.67
CA ARG A 135 6.05 28.86 -3.42
C ARG A 135 4.69 28.45 -2.89
N LEU A 136 3.62 28.69 -3.63
CA LEU A 136 2.24 28.59 -3.17
C LEU A 136 1.43 27.69 -4.14
N LEU A 137 1.15 26.47 -3.74
CA LEU A 137 0.42 25.50 -4.57
C LEU A 137 -1.03 25.38 -4.09
N LYS A 138 -2.00 25.63 -4.96
CA LYS A 138 -3.40 25.40 -4.64
C LYS A 138 -3.66 23.93 -4.34
N ILE A 139 -4.29 23.63 -3.19
CA ILE A 139 -4.61 22.27 -2.74
C ILE A 139 -6.12 22.17 -2.43
N LYS A 140 -6.70 21.00 -2.60
CA LYS A 140 -8.09 20.72 -2.23
C LYS A 140 -8.13 19.62 -1.17
N LEU A 141 -8.48 19.98 0.04
CA LEU A 141 -8.75 19.05 1.12
C LEU A 141 -10.19 18.55 1.01
N HIS A 142 -10.35 17.26 0.79
CA HIS A 142 -11.66 16.59 0.76
C HIS A 142 -12.00 15.90 2.09
N ARG A 143 -11.09 15.95 3.05
CA ARG A 143 -11.23 15.44 4.42
C ARG A 143 -10.28 16.22 5.33
N PRO A 144 -10.55 16.31 6.65
CA PRO A 144 -9.65 16.94 7.59
C PRO A 144 -8.30 16.23 7.66
N LEU A 145 -7.26 16.99 7.97
CA LEU A 145 -5.95 16.46 8.31
C LEU A 145 -5.95 16.20 9.82
N VAL A 146 -5.68 14.96 10.21
CA VAL A 146 -5.67 14.51 11.61
C VAL A 146 -4.24 14.16 12.03
N GLY A 147 -3.84 14.57 13.24
CA GLY A 147 -2.50 14.42 13.77
C GLY A 147 -1.55 15.55 13.36
N THR A 148 -0.31 15.49 13.85
CA THR A 148 0.73 16.47 13.58
C THR A 148 1.46 16.14 12.28
N PRO A 149 1.41 17.00 11.25
CA PRO A 149 2.13 16.78 10.01
C PRO A 149 3.64 16.85 10.24
N VAL A 150 4.37 15.85 9.71
CA VAL A 150 5.84 15.75 9.87
C VAL A 150 6.56 15.99 8.54
N THR A 151 6.08 15.35 7.48
CA THR A 151 6.70 15.45 6.15
C THR A 151 5.63 15.51 5.07
N ALA A 152 6.01 15.97 3.88
CA ALA A 152 5.14 15.88 2.72
C ALA A 152 5.90 15.42 1.47
N HIS A 153 5.16 14.78 0.56
CA HIS A 153 5.67 14.38 -0.73
C HIS A 153 4.79 14.95 -1.83
N LEU A 154 5.37 15.60 -2.82
CA LEU A 154 4.66 16.00 -4.04
C LEU A 154 4.83 14.88 -5.08
N VAL A 155 3.72 14.29 -5.48
CA VAL A 155 3.72 13.09 -6.35
C VAL A 155 2.97 13.36 -7.65
N LEU A 156 3.63 13.12 -8.77
CA LEU A 156 2.99 13.10 -10.08
C LEU A 156 2.41 11.70 -10.33
N ARG A 157 1.08 11.59 -10.37
CA ARG A 157 0.42 10.32 -10.66
C ARG A 157 0.27 10.08 -12.17
N ALA A 158 -0.03 8.84 -12.53
CA ALA A 158 -0.18 8.39 -13.91
C ALA A 158 -1.30 9.13 -14.69
N ASP A 159 -2.25 9.75 -14.00
CA ASP A 159 -3.27 10.63 -14.57
C ASP A 159 -2.73 12.02 -14.94
N ASN A 160 -1.43 12.24 -14.74
CA ASN A 160 -0.74 13.50 -14.98
C ASN A 160 -1.22 14.64 -14.06
N HIS A 161 -1.73 14.30 -12.89
CA HIS A 161 -2.06 15.25 -11.84
C HIS A 161 -1.07 15.16 -10.68
N TRP A 162 -0.90 16.28 -10.01
CA TRP A 162 -0.07 16.38 -8.82
C TRP A 162 -0.89 16.15 -7.55
N TYR A 163 -0.27 15.44 -6.62
CA TYR A 163 -0.84 15.13 -5.31
C TYR A 163 0.17 15.46 -4.22
N ALA A 164 -0.30 15.99 -3.10
CA ALA A 164 0.46 16.10 -1.88
C ALA A 164 0.10 14.90 -0.98
N LEU A 165 1.10 14.13 -0.61
CA LEU A 165 0.99 13.10 0.41
C LEU A 165 1.57 13.68 1.69
N ILE A 166 0.72 14.00 2.65
CA ILE A 166 1.12 14.57 3.94
C ILE A 166 1.16 13.43 4.94
N VAL A 167 2.33 13.21 5.51
CA VAL A 167 2.54 12.21 6.55
C VAL A 167 2.36 12.89 7.90
N CYS A 168 1.40 12.41 8.67
CA CYS A 168 1.11 12.90 10.01
C CYS A 168 1.49 11.84 11.02
N GLU A 169 2.09 12.30 12.10
CA GLU A 169 2.21 11.55 13.32
C GLU A 169 0.86 11.64 14.05
N THR A 170 0.23 10.51 14.21
CA THR A 170 -0.93 10.41 15.09
C THR A 170 -0.37 10.06 16.44
N LEU A 171 -0.36 11.03 17.36
CA LEU A 171 -0.09 10.74 18.74
C LEU A 171 -1.09 9.69 19.24
N PRO A 172 -0.67 8.85 20.18
CA PRO A 172 -1.61 8.11 20.98
C PRO A 172 -2.55 9.16 21.56
N GLN A 173 -3.83 8.99 21.38
CA GLN A 173 -4.74 10.12 21.56
C GLN A 173 -5.15 10.34 22.95
N ASP A 174 -5.07 11.53 23.32
CA ASP A 174 -5.29 12.05 24.64
C ASP A 174 -6.43 13.02 24.76
N GLU A 175 -6.89 13.72 23.80
CA GLU A 175 -7.88 14.77 24.09
C GLU A 175 -9.20 14.73 23.31
N GLN A 176 -9.40 13.76 22.41
CA GLN A 176 -10.66 13.61 21.70
C GLN A 176 -11.09 12.14 21.50
N GLY A 177 -10.92 11.31 22.51
CA GLY A 177 -11.67 10.04 22.62
C GLY A 177 -11.24 8.92 21.70
N ILE A 178 -9.96 8.80 21.34
CA ILE A 178 -9.43 7.57 20.81
C ILE A 178 -8.49 6.99 21.87
N VAL A 179 -8.99 6.03 22.54
CA VAL A 179 -8.37 5.29 23.62
C VAL A 179 -7.10 4.62 23.09
N HIS A 180 -6.01 4.81 23.81
CA HIS A 180 -4.86 3.91 23.76
C HIS A 180 -5.36 2.48 23.91
N ALA A 181 -4.76 1.56 23.19
CA ALA A 181 -5.00 0.14 23.34
C ALA A 181 -4.39 -0.44 24.62
N GLU A 182 -4.58 0.23 25.73
CA GLU A 182 -4.76 -0.47 26.98
C GLU A 182 -6.14 -1.11 26.87
N GLN A 183 -6.15 -2.42 26.81
CA GLN A 183 -7.28 -3.34 26.82
C GLN A 183 -8.57 -2.72 27.38
N VAL A 184 -9.20 -1.82 26.60
CA VAL A 184 -10.61 -1.57 26.81
C VAL A 184 -11.25 -2.91 26.48
N ALA A 185 -11.80 -3.53 27.49
CA ALA A 185 -12.70 -4.65 27.31
C ALA A 185 -13.82 -4.16 26.39
N CYS A 186 -13.58 -4.22 25.08
CA CYS A 186 -14.62 -3.93 24.12
C CYS A 186 -15.57 -5.12 24.15
N ASP A 187 -16.81 -4.89 24.51
CA ASP A 187 -17.92 -5.85 24.42
C ASP A 187 -18.20 -6.29 22.97
N HIS A 188 -17.36 -5.84 22.03
CA HIS A 188 -17.48 -6.24 20.62
C HIS A 188 -17.10 -7.71 20.44
N PRO A 189 -17.94 -8.51 19.77
CA PRO A 189 -17.69 -9.93 19.56
C PRO A 189 -16.45 -10.13 18.66
N PRO A 190 -15.82 -11.30 18.72
CA PRO A 190 -14.82 -11.69 17.74
C PRO A 190 -15.48 -12.18 16.45
N ILE A 191 -14.76 -12.11 15.31
CA ILE A 191 -15.25 -12.53 14.00
C ILE A 191 -14.19 -13.30 13.22
N GLY A 192 -14.60 -14.34 12.50
CA GLY A 192 -13.77 -15.02 11.52
C GLY A 192 -14.12 -14.59 10.10
N LEU A 193 -13.10 -14.38 9.25
CA LEU A 193 -13.27 -13.93 7.87
C LEU A 193 -12.55 -14.88 6.90
N ASP A 194 -13.31 -15.45 5.97
CA ASP A 194 -12.79 -16.23 4.84
C ASP A 194 -12.82 -15.38 3.56
N VAL A 195 -11.66 -15.16 2.91
CA VAL A 195 -11.58 -14.37 1.68
C VAL A 195 -11.64 -15.26 0.45
N GLY A 196 -12.54 -14.93 -0.47
CA GLY A 196 -12.86 -15.76 -1.63
C GLY A 196 -12.81 -15.04 -2.98
N LEU A 197 -12.94 -15.81 -4.06
CA LEU A 197 -13.04 -15.30 -5.43
C LEU A 197 -14.49 -15.20 -5.92
N LYS A 198 -15.38 -16.04 -5.44
CA LYS A 198 -16.82 -16.02 -5.77
C LYS A 198 -17.48 -14.84 -5.08
N VAL A 199 -17.47 -14.85 -3.77
CA VAL A 199 -17.69 -13.69 -2.90
C VAL A 199 -16.32 -13.12 -2.53
N PHE A 200 -16.24 -11.84 -2.17
CA PHE A 200 -14.99 -11.24 -1.73
C PHE A 200 -14.59 -11.74 -0.35
N LEU A 201 -15.59 -11.94 0.50
CA LEU A 201 -15.41 -12.37 1.88
C LEU A 201 -16.73 -13.00 2.36
N ALA A 202 -16.62 -14.07 3.18
CA ALA A 202 -17.69 -14.59 4.03
C ALA A 202 -17.25 -14.49 5.48
N ASP A 203 -18.17 -14.20 6.38
CA ASP A 203 -17.88 -14.11 7.81
C ASP A 203 -18.53 -15.26 8.62
N SER A 204 -18.15 -15.36 9.87
CA SER A 204 -18.61 -16.41 10.76
C SER A 204 -20.07 -16.21 11.25
N GLU A 205 -20.67 -15.04 11.02
CA GLU A 205 -22.08 -14.78 11.32
C GLU A 205 -22.99 -15.21 10.16
N GLY A 206 -22.42 -15.47 8.99
CA GLY A 206 -23.13 -15.94 7.79
C GLY A 206 -23.30 -14.86 6.74
N ASP A 207 -22.81 -13.65 7.00
CA ASP A 207 -22.85 -12.57 6.03
C ASP A 207 -21.76 -12.72 4.97
N THR A 208 -22.06 -12.18 3.79
CA THR A 208 -21.12 -12.22 2.66
C THR A 208 -20.96 -10.85 2.01
N VAL A 209 -19.73 -10.54 1.59
CA VAL A 209 -19.41 -9.35 0.82
C VAL A 209 -19.20 -9.73 -0.62
N GLU A 210 -19.94 -9.12 -1.54
CA GLU A 210 -19.79 -9.38 -2.98
C GLU A 210 -18.40 -8.99 -3.50
N ASN A 211 -17.90 -9.79 -4.46
CA ASN A 211 -16.67 -9.45 -5.19
C ASN A 211 -16.98 -8.50 -6.35
N PRO A 212 -16.56 -7.21 -6.28
CA PRO A 212 -16.93 -6.20 -7.27
C PRO A 212 -16.24 -6.42 -8.63
N ARG A 213 -15.17 -7.22 -8.70
CA ARG A 213 -14.45 -7.58 -9.93
C ARG A 213 -14.10 -6.37 -10.80
N HIS A 214 -13.53 -5.32 -10.19
CA HIS A 214 -13.30 -4.02 -10.80
C HIS A 214 -12.46 -4.08 -12.08
N TYR A 215 -11.42 -4.93 -12.12
CA TYR A 215 -10.61 -5.15 -13.31
C TYR A 215 -11.45 -5.81 -14.42
N ARG A 216 -12.20 -6.87 -14.10
CA ARG A 216 -13.02 -7.57 -15.09
C ARG A 216 -14.06 -6.66 -15.71
N ARG A 217 -14.73 -5.81 -14.91
CA ARG A 217 -15.68 -4.79 -15.43
C ARG A 217 -15.00 -3.77 -16.34
N GLY A 218 -13.75 -3.38 -16.03
CA GLY A 218 -12.97 -2.41 -16.83
C GLY A 218 -12.20 -3.02 -18.00
N GLN A 219 -12.05 -4.34 -18.08
CA GLN A 219 -11.11 -5.05 -18.95
C GLN A 219 -11.30 -4.74 -20.44
N LYS A 220 -12.53 -4.78 -20.95
CA LYS A 220 -12.81 -4.51 -22.38
C LYS A 220 -12.36 -3.10 -22.79
N ARG A 221 -12.65 -2.08 -21.96
CA ARG A 221 -12.26 -0.68 -22.20
C ARG A 221 -10.75 -0.48 -22.11
N LEU A 222 -10.10 -1.16 -21.15
CA LEU A 222 -8.65 -1.13 -20.98
C LEU A 222 -7.94 -1.79 -22.18
N ALA A 223 -8.37 -2.98 -22.59
CA ALA A 223 -7.81 -3.69 -23.73
C ALA A 223 -7.96 -2.91 -25.05
N HIS A 224 -9.07 -2.21 -25.24
CA HIS A 224 -9.24 -1.31 -26.40
C HIS A 224 -8.20 -0.19 -26.39
N ALA A 225 -8.03 0.50 -25.26
CA ALA A 225 -7.05 1.57 -25.14
C ALA A 225 -5.60 1.05 -25.32
N GLN A 226 -5.28 -0.12 -24.78
CA GLN A 226 -3.98 -0.77 -24.96
C GLN A 226 -3.70 -1.12 -26.42
N ARG A 227 -4.67 -1.71 -27.14
CA ARG A 227 -4.55 -1.97 -28.59
C ARG A 227 -4.32 -0.69 -29.37
N THR A 228 -5.03 0.38 -29.04
CA THR A 228 -4.83 1.70 -29.65
C THR A 228 -3.42 2.23 -29.37
N LEU A 229 -2.91 2.06 -28.15
CA LEU A 229 -1.55 2.45 -27.78
C LEU A 229 -0.49 1.71 -28.60
N CYS A 230 -0.67 0.39 -28.78
CA CYS A 230 0.29 -0.42 -29.56
C CYS A 230 0.37 0.01 -31.03
N ARG A 231 -0.75 0.44 -31.63
CA ARG A 231 -0.81 0.90 -33.03
C ARG A 231 -0.18 2.29 -33.26
N ARG A 232 0.12 3.07 -32.20
CA ARG A 232 0.65 4.43 -32.34
C ARG A 232 2.18 4.44 -32.40
N LYS A 233 2.74 5.27 -33.29
CA LYS A 233 4.21 5.44 -33.44
C LYS A 233 4.86 5.84 -32.10
N LYS A 234 5.91 5.13 -31.69
CA LYS A 234 6.70 5.45 -30.49
C LYS A 234 7.22 6.90 -30.57
N GLY A 235 7.19 7.62 -29.44
CA GLY A 235 7.62 9.02 -29.36
C GLY A 235 6.57 10.05 -29.80
N SER A 236 5.51 9.67 -30.55
CA SER A 236 4.53 10.62 -31.05
C SER A 236 3.66 11.23 -29.93
N HIS A 237 3.19 12.46 -30.16
CA HIS A 237 2.24 13.13 -29.26
C HIS A 237 0.93 12.33 -29.09
N ARG A 238 0.44 11.74 -30.19
CA ARG A 238 -0.76 10.89 -30.15
C ARG A 238 -0.56 9.65 -29.28
N ARG A 239 0.61 9.00 -29.32
CA ARG A 239 0.95 7.88 -28.43
C ARG A 239 0.98 8.31 -26.96
N ARG A 240 1.58 9.47 -26.65
CA ARG A 240 1.61 10.00 -25.27
C ARG A 240 0.22 10.26 -24.72
N LYS A 241 -0.72 10.78 -25.52
CA LYS A 241 -2.12 10.98 -25.15
C LYS A 241 -2.81 9.65 -24.82
N VAL A 242 -2.65 8.63 -25.66
CA VAL A 242 -3.26 7.30 -25.44
C VAL A 242 -2.61 6.58 -24.24
N ALA A 243 -1.29 6.70 -24.06
CA ALA A 243 -0.61 6.15 -22.89
C ALA A 243 -1.18 6.72 -21.59
N ARG A 244 -1.44 8.05 -21.55
CA ARG A 244 -2.11 8.69 -20.41
C ARG A 244 -3.54 8.14 -20.20
N GLU A 245 -4.29 7.90 -21.27
CA GLU A 245 -5.64 7.31 -21.18
C GLU A 245 -5.59 5.91 -20.56
N VAL A 246 -4.66 5.05 -21.01
CA VAL A 246 -4.43 3.72 -20.42
C VAL A 246 -4.09 3.84 -18.93
N ALA A 247 -3.17 4.75 -18.58
CA ALA A 247 -2.78 5.00 -17.20
C ALA A 247 -3.96 5.47 -16.32
N CYS A 248 -4.81 6.36 -16.85
CA CYS A 248 -6.03 6.80 -16.15
C CYS A 248 -7.01 5.65 -15.89
N LYS A 249 -7.16 4.73 -16.87
CA LYS A 249 -8.04 3.56 -16.70
C LYS A 249 -7.51 2.61 -15.61
N HIS A 250 -6.21 2.34 -15.59
CA HIS A 250 -5.58 1.57 -14.51
C HIS A 250 -5.75 2.23 -13.15
N LEU A 251 -5.49 3.54 -13.07
CA LEU A 251 -5.62 4.29 -11.82
C LEU A 251 -7.07 4.30 -11.29
N LYS A 252 -8.06 4.39 -12.20
CA LYS A 252 -9.47 4.28 -11.82
C LYS A 252 -9.78 2.93 -11.19
N ILE A 253 -9.34 1.82 -11.79
CA ILE A 253 -9.53 0.47 -11.26
C ILE A 253 -8.86 0.33 -9.89
N ALA A 254 -7.61 0.79 -9.76
CA ALA A 254 -6.88 0.76 -8.49
C ALA A 254 -7.60 1.55 -7.38
N ARG A 255 -8.12 2.75 -7.70
CA ARG A 255 -8.88 3.57 -6.74
C ARG A 255 -10.20 2.93 -6.33
N GLN A 256 -10.94 2.34 -7.28
CA GLN A 256 -12.20 1.64 -6.98
C GLN A 256 -11.95 0.43 -6.07
N ARG A 257 -10.90 -0.36 -6.35
CA ARG A 257 -10.49 -1.49 -5.51
C ARG A 257 -10.12 -1.03 -4.10
N ARG A 258 -9.27 -0.02 -4.00
CA ARG A 258 -8.85 0.54 -2.71
C ARG A 258 -10.04 1.07 -1.91
N HIS A 259 -10.98 1.76 -2.55
CA HIS A 259 -12.19 2.25 -1.89
C HIS A 259 -13.02 1.10 -1.31
N HIS A 260 -13.25 0.04 -2.10
CA HIS A 260 -13.94 -1.17 -1.63
C HIS A 260 -13.23 -1.78 -0.41
N HIS A 261 -11.91 -1.97 -0.48
CA HIS A 261 -11.15 -2.49 0.66
C HIS A 261 -11.28 -1.61 1.91
N PHE A 262 -11.21 -0.28 1.77
CA PHE A 262 -11.40 0.62 2.91
C PHE A 262 -12.81 0.56 3.50
N THR A 263 -13.83 0.43 2.68
CA THR A 263 -15.23 0.34 3.12
C THR A 263 -15.45 -0.95 3.90
N VAL A 264 -15.01 -2.09 3.35
CA VAL A 264 -15.15 -3.39 4.01
C VAL A 264 -14.30 -3.44 5.30
N ALA A 265 -13.03 -3.04 5.24
CA ALA A 265 -12.15 -3.04 6.41
C ALA A 265 -12.68 -2.12 7.54
N LYS A 266 -13.28 -0.97 7.17
CA LYS A 266 -13.91 -0.08 8.16
C LYS A 266 -15.08 -0.77 8.84
N HIS A 267 -15.95 -1.45 8.08
CA HIS A 267 -17.12 -2.14 8.58
C HIS A 267 -16.76 -3.16 9.69
N TYR A 268 -15.75 -4.00 9.42
CA TYR A 268 -15.33 -5.02 10.38
C TYR A 268 -14.51 -4.43 11.55
N ALA A 269 -13.62 -3.49 11.29
CA ALA A 269 -12.80 -2.87 12.33
C ALA A 269 -13.62 -2.04 13.36
N GLU A 270 -14.79 -1.55 12.99
CA GLU A 270 -15.66 -0.77 13.90
C GLU A 270 -16.63 -1.64 14.72
N ARG A 271 -16.81 -2.92 14.37
CA ARG A 271 -17.81 -3.79 14.98
C ARG A 271 -17.25 -4.95 15.79
N TYR A 272 -16.00 -5.33 15.54
CA TYR A 272 -15.43 -6.55 16.09
C TYR A 272 -14.09 -6.29 16.77
N SER A 273 -13.93 -6.83 17.98
CA SER A 273 -12.71 -6.63 18.79
C SER A 273 -11.53 -7.49 18.34
N ARG A 274 -11.81 -8.66 17.81
CA ARG A 274 -10.81 -9.61 17.30
C ARG A 274 -11.24 -10.14 15.96
N ILE A 275 -10.40 -9.95 14.94
CA ILE A 275 -10.71 -10.35 13.58
C ILE A 275 -9.74 -11.46 13.19
N CYS A 276 -10.24 -12.69 13.05
CA CYS A 276 -9.47 -13.85 12.67
C CYS A 276 -9.50 -13.99 11.13
N VAL A 277 -8.33 -14.14 10.50
CA VAL A 277 -8.18 -14.28 9.04
C VAL A 277 -7.17 -15.37 8.72
N GLU A 278 -7.29 -16.01 7.55
CA GLU A 278 -6.27 -16.96 7.09
C GLU A 278 -4.96 -16.26 6.71
N ASP A 279 -3.83 -16.90 7.05
CA ASP A 279 -2.50 -16.52 6.56
C ASP A 279 -2.26 -17.13 5.19
N LEU A 280 -2.75 -16.45 4.14
CA LEU A 280 -2.73 -16.92 2.78
C LEU A 280 -1.40 -16.63 2.07
N ASN A 281 -0.79 -17.65 1.48
CA ASN A 281 0.31 -17.46 0.54
C ASN A 281 -0.20 -16.98 -0.83
N VAL A 282 -0.63 -15.71 -0.88
CA VAL A 282 -1.20 -15.09 -2.08
C VAL A 282 -0.21 -15.11 -3.26
N VAL A 283 1.10 -15.00 -3.00
CA VAL A 283 2.14 -15.03 -4.03
C VAL A 283 2.20 -16.43 -4.67
N GLY A 284 2.16 -17.49 -3.86
CA GLY A 284 2.09 -18.86 -4.33
C GLY A 284 0.82 -19.14 -5.13
N MET A 285 -0.32 -18.70 -4.63
CA MET A 285 -1.61 -18.85 -5.31
C MET A 285 -1.66 -18.12 -6.65
N ALA A 286 -1.03 -16.96 -6.78
CA ALA A 286 -0.98 -16.17 -8.02
C ALA A 286 -0.09 -16.81 -9.11
N ARG A 287 0.68 -17.87 -8.81
CA ARG A 287 1.41 -18.66 -9.83
C ARG A 287 0.46 -19.51 -10.67
N ASN A 288 -0.71 -19.87 -10.15
CA ASN A 288 -1.74 -20.54 -10.95
C ASN A 288 -2.34 -19.56 -11.96
N HIS A 289 -1.99 -19.71 -13.24
CA HIS A 289 -2.39 -18.80 -14.32
C HIS A 289 -3.90 -18.72 -14.54
N HIS A 290 -4.68 -19.76 -14.19
CA HIS A 290 -6.13 -19.75 -14.28
C HIS A 290 -6.77 -18.82 -13.24
N LEU A 291 -6.17 -18.71 -12.06
CA LEU A 291 -6.69 -17.92 -10.93
C LEU A 291 -5.98 -16.57 -10.76
N ALA A 292 -4.75 -16.44 -11.23
CA ALA A 292 -3.89 -15.26 -11.03
C ALA A 292 -4.61 -13.93 -11.30
N LYS A 293 -5.32 -13.85 -12.41
CA LYS A 293 -6.08 -12.65 -12.79
C LYS A 293 -7.18 -12.30 -11.79
N SER A 294 -7.87 -13.28 -11.25
CA SER A 294 -8.94 -13.07 -10.25
C SER A 294 -8.35 -12.73 -8.88
N ILE A 295 -7.26 -13.36 -8.51
CA ILE A 295 -6.51 -13.07 -7.26
C ILE A 295 -5.96 -11.64 -7.29
N HIS A 296 -5.34 -11.22 -8.39
CA HIS A 296 -4.88 -9.83 -8.56
C HIS A 296 -6.04 -8.83 -8.62
N ASP A 297 -7.22 -9.20 -9.13
CA ASP A 297 -8.38 -8.34 -9.11
C ASP A 297 -8.95 -8.20 -7.69
N ALA A 298 -9.05 -9.26 -6.93
CA ALA A 298 -9.45 -9.23 -5.51
C ALA A 298 -8.43 -8.50 -4.63
N SER A 299 -7.14 -8.73 -4.87
CA SER A 299 -6.02 -8.06 -4.17
C SER A 299 -6.07 -8.22 -2.64
N TRP A 300 -6.23 -9.46 -2.17
CA TRP A 300 -6.38 -9.80 -0.75
C TRP A 300 -5.26 -9.28 0.14
N SER A 301 -3.99 -9.37 -0.28
CA SER A 301 -2.86 -8.85 0.51
C SER A 301 -3.04 -7.36 0.83
N ALA A 302 -3.48 -6.55 -0.14
CA ALA A 302 -3.74 -5.13 0.09
C ALA A 302 -4.97 -4.90 1.00
N PHE A 303 -5.97 -5.76 0.92
CA PHE A 303 -7.13 -5.73 1.82
C PHE A 303 -6.71 -6.03 3.26
N LEU A 304 -5.96 -7.11 3.47
CA LEU A 304 -5.51 -7.53 4.80
C LEU A 304 -4.63 -6.45 5.47
N VAL A 305 -3.73 -5.82 4.72
CA VAL A 305 -2.94 -4.68 5.24
C VAL A 305 -3.85 -3.53 5.68
N ILE A 306 -4.87 -3.19 4.90
CA ILE A 306 -5.82 -2.13 5.26
C ILE A 306 -6.67 -2.53 6.47
N LEU A 307 -7.09 -3.79 6.54
CA LEU A 307 -7.87 -4.32 7.66
C LEU A 307 -7.08 -4.26 8.96
N THR A 308 -5.82 -4.74 8.94
CA THR A 308 -4.92 -4.69 10.10
C THR A 308 -4.71 -3.24 10.57
N ASP A 309 -4.33 -2.31 9.66
CA ASP A 309 -4.17 -0.88 10.00
C ASP A 309 -5.45 -0.25 10.59
N LYS A 310 -6.61 -0.68 10.12
CA LYS A 310 -7.89 -0.18 10.62
C LYS A 310 -8.25 -0.76 11.98
N ALA A 311 -8.08 -2.05 12.17
CA ALA A 311 -8.35 -2.73 13.44
C ALA A 311 -7.41 -2.20 14.55
N GLU A 312 -6.10 -2.13 14.28
CA GLU A 312 -5.13 -1.57 15.25
C GLU A 312 -5.49 -0.14 15.66
N ARG A 313 -5.96 0.70 14.74
CA ARG A 313 -6.39 2.07 15.06
C ARG A 313 -7.70 2.14 15.85
N ALA A 314 -8.51 1.12 15.78
CA ALA A 314 -9.72 1.00 16.59
C ALA A 314 -9.45 0.35 17.96
N GLY A 315 -8.17 0.04 18.27
CA GLY A 315 -7.79 -0.68 19.49
C GLY A 315 -8.05 -2.18 19.40
N HIS A 316 -8.26 -2.72 18.21
CA HIS A 316 -8.63 -4.10 17.95
C HIS A 316 -7.48 -4.89 17.32
N GLY A 317 -7.50 -6.23 17.45
CA GLY A 317 -6.48 -7.11 16.92
C GLY A 317 -6.92 -7.89 15.68
N VAL A 318 -5.97 -8.13 14.76
CA VAL A 318 -6.13 -9.09 13.66
C VAL A 318 -5.26 -10.31 13.94
N ILE A 319 -5.87 -11.49 14.01
CA ILE A 319 -5.21 -12.76 14.26
C ILE A 319 -5.13 -13.51 12.94
N ARG A 320 -3.93 -13.94 12.56
CA ARG A 320 -3.71 -14.75 11.37
C ARG A 320 -3.62 -16.22 11.77
N VAL A 321 -4.44 -17.05 11.16
CA VAL A 321 -4.47 -18.48 11.41
C VAL A 321 -3.94 -19.26 10.22
N PRO A 322 -3.32 -20.44 10.42
CA PRO A 322 -2.88 -21.30 9.31
C PRO A 322 -4.05 -21.66 8.39
N ALA A 323 -3.86 -21.45 7.08
CA ALA A 323 -4.89 -21.73 6.05
C ALA A 323 -5.15 -23.23 5.82
N ARG A 324 -4.43 -24.12 6.52
CA ARG A 324 -4.51 -25.55 6.30
C ARG A 324 -5.79 -26.13 6.91
N PHE A 325 -6.60 -26.81 6.09
CA PHE A 325 -7.80 -27.56 6.47
C PHE A 325 -9.00 -26.74 6.99
N THR A 326 -8.98 -25.43 6.96
CA THR A 326 -10.08 -24.56 7.39
C THR A 326 -11.41 -24.87 6.71
N THR A 327 -11.41 -25.26 5.43
CA THR A 327 -12.60 -25.65 4.67
C THR A 327 -12.95 -27.13 4.77
N GLN A 328 -12.05 -27.99 5.25
CA GLN A 328 -12.21 -29.46 5.24
C GLN A 328 -12.53 -30.05 6.61
N LYS A 329 -12.02 -29.48 7.69
CA LYS A 329 -12.28 -29.94 9.04
C LYS A 329 -13.70 -29.56 9.47
N CYS A 330 -14.51 -30.55 9.88
CA CYS A 330 -15.85 -30.27 10.39
C CYS A 330 -15.79 -29.58 11.76
N ARG A 331 -16.38 -28.39 11.87
CA ARG A 331 -16.39 -27.61 13.13
C ARG A 331 -17.14 -28.28 14.29
N ARG A 332 -18.06 -29.23 14.00
CA ARG A 332 -18.88 -29.92 14.99
C ARG A 332 -18.22 -31.18 15.56
N CYS A 333 -17.67 -32.03 14.72
CA CYS A 333 -17.10 -33.31 15.14
C CYS A 333 -15.59 -33.42 14.95
N GLY A 334 -14.94 -32.44 14.30
CA GLY A 334 -13.50 -32.45 14.06
C GLY A 334 -13.04 -33.31 12.87
N GLU A 335 -13.92 -34.12 12.30
CA GLU A 335 -13.58 -35.04 11.20
C GLU A 335 -13.23 -34.33 9.90
N HIS A 336 -12.35 -34.98 9.14
CA HIS A 336 -11.87 -34.48 7.86
C HIS A 336 -12.82 -34.86 6.71
N VAL A 337 -13.49 -33.89 6.10
CA VAL A 337 -14.38 -34.07 4.97
C VAL A 337 -13.71 -33.59 3.68
N GLN A 338 -13.23 -34.53 2.85
CA GLN A 338 -12.65 -34.19 1.56
C GLN A 338 -13.68 -33.57 0.62
N LYS A 339 -13.32 -32.43 0.01
CA LYS A 339 -14.20 -31.69 -0.92
C LYS A 339 -13.39 -31.11 -2.06
N SER A 340 -13.98 -31.14 -3.25
CA SER A 340 -13.42 -30.39 -4.39
C SER A 340 -13.72 -28.88 -4.22
N LEU A 341 -12.96 -28.03 -4.93
CA LEU A 341 -13.16 -26.59 -4.91
C LEU A 341 -14.52 -26.13 -5.48
N SER A 342 -15.21 -27.00 -6.24
CA SER A 342 -16.53 -26.74 -6.83
C SER A 342 -17.68 -26.90 -5.82
N VAL A 343 -17.50 -27.75 -4.80
CA VAL A 343 -18.52 -28.02 -3.78
C VAL A 343 -18.67 -26.80 -2.87
N ARG A 344 -19.90 -26.31 -2.74
CA ARG A 344 -20.22 -25.07 -1.98
C ARG A 344 -20.86 -25.34 -0.64
N THR A 345 -21.36 -26.55 -0.43
CA THR A 345 -21.99 -26.93 0.82
C THR A 345 -21.06 -27.85 1.60
N HIS A 346 -20.85 -27.58 2.85
CA HIS A 346 -20.25 -28.52 3.79
C HIS A 346 -21.35 -29.47 4.24
N LEU A 347 -21.24 -30.74 3.84
CA LEU A 347 -22.04 -31.85 4.36
C LEU A 347 -21.10 -32.81 5.06
N CYS A 348 -21.22 -32.95 6.37
CA CYS A 348 -20.41 -33.87 7.14
C CYS A 348 -21.08 -35.24 7.20
N PRO A 349 -20.47 -36.32 6.69
CA PRO A 349 -21.07 -37.65 6.72
C PRO A 349 -21.10 -38.25 8.13
N HIS A 350 -20.26 -37.76 9.06
CA HIS A 350 -20.15 -38.30 10.42
C HIS A 350 -21.17 -37.73 11.40
N CYS A 351 -21.43 -36.40 11.33
CA CYS A 351 -22.32 -35.74 12.29
C CYS A 351 -23.54 -35.06 11.67
N GLY A 352 -23.71 -35.17 10.34
CA GLY A 352 -24.86 -34.62 9.62
C GLY A 352 -24.86 -33.07 9.49
N LEU A 353 -23.79 -32.37 9.86
CA LEU A 353 -23.73 -30.90 9.74
C LEU A 353 -23.81 -30.48 8.26
N VAL A 354 -24.79 -29.63 7.93
CA VAL A 354 -24.94 -29.02 6.60
C VAL A 354 -24.84 -27.51 6.74
N GLU A 355 -23.92 -26.91 6.01
CA GLU A 355 -23.64 -25.46 6.09
C GLU A 355 -23.00 -24.95 4.77
N ASP A 356 -23.14 -23.64 4.47
CA ASP A 356 -22.36 -23.04 3.39
C ASP A 356 -20.87 -23.22 3.66
N ARG A 357 -20.08 -23.56 2.62
CA ARG A 357 -18.67 -23.88 2.78
C ARG A 357 -17.82 -22.70 3.24
N ASP A 358 -18.11 -21.53 2.68
CA ASP A 358 -17.31 -20.33 2.92
C ASP A 358 -17.64 -19.77 4.34
N VAL A 359 -18.90 -19.86 4.78
CA VAL A 359 -19.33 -19.57 6.16
C VAL A 359 -18.75 -20.59 7.15
N HIS A 360 -18.77 -21.87 6.80
CA HIS A 360 -18.17 -22.92 7.62
C HIS A 360 -16.65 -22.69 7.81
N ALA A 361 -15.95 -22.28 6.75
CA ALA A 361 -14.53 -21.93 6.83
C ALA A 361 -14.29 -20.72 7.74
N ALA A 362 -15.11 -19.67 7.63
CA ALA A 362 -15.02 -18.49 8.50
C ALA A 362 -15.23 -18.84 9.98
N LYS A 363 -16.14 -19.75 10.30
CA LYS A 363 -16.34 -20.25 11.67
C LYS A 363 -15.15 -21.06 12.19
N ASN A 364 -14.53 -21.90 11.34
CA ASN A 364 -13.31 -22.61 11.69
C ASN A 364 -12.12 -21.68 11.91
N ILE A 365 -11.99 -20.63 11.09
CA ILE A 365 -10.99 -19.57 11.24
C ILE A 365 -11.15 -18.87 12.58
N LEU A 366 -12.38 -18.51 12.95
CA LEU A 366 -12.69 -17.92 14.25
C LEU A 366 -12.29 -18.83 15.40
N GLN A 367 -12.73 -20.08 15.37
CA GLN A 367 -12.44 -21.05 16.41
C GLN A 367 -10.94 -21.27 16.61
N THR A 368 -10.20 -21.43 15.50
CA THR A 368 -8.73 -21.61 15.53
C THR A 368 -8.04 -20.39 16.13
N GLY A 369 -8.41 -19.17 15.68
CA GLY A 369 -7.80 -17.94 16.17
C GLY A 369 -8.06 -17.69 17.67
N LEU A 370 -9.24 -18.03 18.17
CA LEU A 370 -9.55 -17.91 19.60
C LEU A 370 -8.78 -18.94 20.44
N THR A 371 -8.59 -20.16 19.94
CA THR A 371 -7.81 -21.20 20.62
C THR A 371 -6.32 -20.83 20.70
N GLU A 372 -5.74 -20.28 19.64
CA GLU A 372 -4.35 -19.82 19.65
C GLU A 372 -4.08 -18.73 20.66
N VAL A 373 -5.02 -17.78 20.79
CA VAL A 373 -4.92 -16.70 21.81
C VAL A 373 -4.99 -17.26 23.22
N GLN A 374 -5.87 -18.22 23.49
CA GLN A 374 -5.99 -18.86 24.81
C GLN A 374 -4.73 -19.68 25.17
N ALA A 375 -4.08 -20.27 24.18
CA ALA A 375 -2.83 -21.02 24.35
C ALA A 375 -1.60 -20.14 24.59
N GLY A 376 -1.73 -18.80 24.64
CA GLY A 376 -0.63 -17.88 24.85
C GLY A 376 0.38 -17.82 23.70
N ALA A 377 0.05 -18.34 22.54
CA ALA A 377 0.88 -18.21 21.34
C ALA A 377 0.97 -16.71 20.98
N PRO A 378 2.18 -16.15 20.80
CA PRO A 378 2.29 -14.80 20.26
C PRO A 378 1.56 -14.78 18.92
N PRO A 379 0.84 -13.68 18.57
CA PRO A 379 0.16 -13.58 17.29
C PRO A 379 1.18 -13.89 16.19
N SER A 380 0.96 -14.98 15.48
CA SER A 380 1.80 -15.41 14.37
C SER A 380 1.72 -14.33 13.29
N GLY A 381 2.73 -13.46 13.25
CA GLY A 381 2.76 -12.44 12.22
C GLY A 381 3.04 -11.02 12.68
N THR A 382 4.13 -10.80 13.39
CA THR A 382 5.00 -9.74 12.95
C THR A 382 5.65 -10.23 11.65
N GLY A 383 4.85 -10.32 10.60
CA GLY A 383 5.36 -10.28 9.25
C GLY A 383 6.11 -8.96 9.15
N GLN A 384 7.42 -9.04 9.39
CA GLN A 384 8.33 -7.98 9.12
C GLN A 384 8.06 -7.54 7.69
N ASP A 385 7.44 -6.37 7.58
CA ASP A 385 7.59 -5.46 6.45
C ASP A 385 7.52 -6.08 5.04
N ALA A 386 6.36 -6.55 4.66
CA ALA A 386 5.92 -6.25 3.32
C ALA A 386 5.53 -4.77 3.33
N ALA A 387 6.53 -3.88 3.17
CA ALA A 387 6.25 -2.52 2.76
C ALA A 387 5.29 -2.62 1.57
N PRO A 388 4.27 -1.75 1.48
CA PRO A 388 3.36 -1.75 0.35
C PRO A 388 4.22 -1.71 -0.90
N GLU A 389 4.13 -2.76 -1.70
CA GLU A 389 4.69 -2.79 -3.03
C GLU A 389 4.20 -1.51 -3.69
N GLU A 390 5.11 -0.55 -3.89
CA GLU A 390 4.81 0.58 -4.77
C GLU A 390 4.25 -0.08 -6.00
N LEU A 391 2.97 0.16 -6.27
CA LEU A 391 2.21 -0.35 -7.40
C LEU A 391 3.16 -0.41 -8.61
N ARG A 392 3.68 -1.59 -8.89
CA ARG A 392 4.42 -1.81 -10.12
C ARG A 392 3.42 -1.56 -11.23
N SER A 393 3.50 -0.37 -11.79
CA SER A 393 2.83 -0.11 -13.06
C SER A 393 3.26 -1.21 -14.01
N PRO A 394 2.33 -1.89 -14.68
CA PRO A 394 2.70 -2.89 -15.67
C PRO A 394 3.68 -2.25 -16.65
N ARG A 395 4.71 -2.98 -17.03
CA ARG A 395 5.67 -2.57 -18.04
C ARG A 395 4.90 -2.18 -19.30
N LEU A 396 4.92 -0.90 -19.65
CA LEU A 396 4.50 -0.40 -20.97
C LEU A 396 5.65 -0.49 -21.94
#